data_bb8b683e668b91a2bcf46cf62a01fc1d
#
_entry.id   bb8b683e668b91a2bcf46cf62a01fc1d
#
_cell.length_a   1.000
_cell.length_b   1.000
_cell.length_c   1.000
_cell.angle_alpha   90.00
_cell.angle_beta   90.00
_cell.angle_gamma   90.00
#
_symmetry.space_group_name_H-M   'P 1'
#
loop_
_entity.id
_entity.type
_entity.pdbx_description
1 polymer ?
#
loop_
_entity_poly.entity_id
_entity_poly.type
_entity_poly.pdbx_seq_one_letter_code
_entity_poly.pdbx_strand_id
1 'polypeptide(L)'
;MKRILLIAVLLGTMITATTYFVCIAAPSVLFGKGIKGSGNIVTRTIDAPDFDRVDAARAVKVVITGKATGKITIEADDNIMEYVVVEAKGGRLTATIDKSVNNVSNADVTVTVPANGRIRALDASSAARITSEVTLTADKFSIDASSAARIDAAVKSTSCTVAASSASNIDAAIETGSCTVGASSASKITLKGSADKCSINMSSAAKLSAAEFTVADCSVDTSSAAKATVNCTGKLRAE
;
A
#
# COMPACT_ATOMS: atom_id res chain seq x y z
N MET A 1 -4.74 -39.50 -25.26
CA MET A 1 -3.63 -40.37 -24.80
C MET A 1 -2.38 -40.00 -25.57
N LYS A 2 -1.30 -39.84 -24.93
CA LYS A 2 0.13 -39.60 -25.24
C LYS A 2 0.61 -38.19 -24.88
N ARG A 3 1.18 -38.16 -23.69
CA ARG A 3 2.04 -37.10 -23.18
C ARG A 3 3.36 -37.19 -23.91
N ILE A 4 3.84 -36.12 -24.54
CA ILE A 4 5.19 -36.04 -25.05
C ILE A 4 5.98 -35.13 -24.07
N LEU A 5 6.86 -35.78 -23.33
CA LEU A 5 7.86 -35.16 -22.49
C LEU A 5 9.09 -34.89 -23.37
N LEU A 6 9.48 -33.62 -23.58
CA LEU A 6 10.70 -33.29 -24.31
C LEU A 6 11.79 -32.92 -23.30
N ILE A 7 12.75 -33.82 -23.13
CA ILE A 7 13.97 -33.64 -22.37
C ILE A 7 15.02 -33.06 -23.34
N ALA A 8 15.51 -31.86 -23.11
CA ALA A 8 16.64 -31.31 -23.86
C ALA A 8 17.94 -31.69 -23.17
N VAL A 9 18.78 -32.47 -23.83
CA VAL A 9 20.16 -32.79 -23.43
C VAL A 9 21.07 -31.72 -24.01
N LEU A 10 21.85 -31.07 -23.15
CA LEU A 10 22.92 -30.14 -23.51
C LEU A 10 24.20 -30.95 -23.85
N LEU A 11 24.66 -30.93 -25.08
CA LEU A 11 26.06 -31.20 -25.44
C LEU A 11 26.67 -29.93 -26.03
N GLY A 12 27.73 -29.47 -25.40
CA GLY A 12 28.48 -28.30 -25.84
C GLY A 12 29.36 -28.51 -27.04
N THR A 13 29.31 -27.60 -27.99
CA THR A 13 30.43 -27.20 -28.85
C THR A 13 30.28 -25.72 -29.20
N MET A 14 31.36 -24.99 -29.10
CA MET A 14 31.53 -23.59 -29.36
C MET A 14 31.29 -23.26 -30.83
N ILE A 15 30.17 -22.64 -31.19
CA ILE A 15 29.95 -22.00 -32.50
C ILE A 15 29.13 -20.75 -32.23
N THR A 16 29.59 -19.63 -32.77
CA THR A 16 28.90 -18.32 -32.75
C THR A 16 27.44 -18.47 -33.17
N ALA A 17 26.54 -18.46 -32.20
CA ALA A 17 25.10 -18.54 -32.45
C ALA A 17 24.47 -17.19 -32.15
N THR A 18 24.02 -16.52 -33.20
CA THR A 18 22.96 -15.52 -33.16
C THR A 18 21.79 -16.14 -32.43
N THR A 19 21.55 -15.74 -31.18
CA THR A 19 20.39 -16.19 -30.41
C THR A 19 19.11 -15.65 -31.03
N TYR A 20 18.41 -16.45 -31.82
CA TYR A 20 17.00 -16.21 -32.13
C TYR A 20 16.19 -16.42 -30.86
N PHE A 21 15.74 -15.31 -30.26
CA PHE A 21 14.75 -15.35 -29.19
C PHE A 21 13.41 -15.71 -29.82
N VAL A 22 13.07 -16.99 -29.85
CA VAL A 22 11.73 -17.45 -30.23
C VAL A 22 10.82 -17.11 -29.05
N CYS A 23 10.14 -15.99 -29.14
CA CYS A 23 9.00 -15.66 -28.28
C CYS A 23 7.88 -16.66 -28.64
N ILE A 24 7.83 -17.80 -27.95
CA ILE A 24 6.65 -18.66 -28.01
C ILE A 24 5.56 -17.88 -27.32
N ALA A 25 4.62 -17.34 -28.09
CA ALA A 25 3.39 -16.77 -27.55
C ALA A 25 2.71 -17.88 -26.75
N ALA A 26 2.78 -17.79 -25.42
CA ALA A 26 2.01 -18.68 -24.55
C ALA A 26 0.53 -18.50 -24.91
N PRO A 27 -0.24 -19.59 -25.05
CA PRO A 27 -1.64 -19.47 -25.36
C PRO A 27 -2.33 -18.63 -24.28
N SER A 28 -3.16 -17.69 -24.74
CA SER A 28 -3.90 -16.70 -23.95
C SER A 28 -4.89 -17.30 -22.91
N VAL A 29 -4.81 -18.58 -22.65
CA VAL A 29 -5.64 -19.34 -21.70
C VAL A 29 -5.23 -19.13 -20.23
N LEU A 30 -4.05 -18.57 -19.96
CA LEU A 30 -3.54 -18.34 -18.60
C LEU A 30 -3.87 -16.96 -18.02
N PHE A 31 -4.40 -16.04 -18.83
CA PHE A 31 -4.82 -14.73 -18.36
C PHE A 31 -6.33 -14.72 -18.25
N GLY A 32 -6.85 -14.74 -17.03
CA GLY A 32 -8.28 -14.59 -16.76
C GLY A 32 -8.83 -13.36 -17.51
N LYS A 33 -10.11 -13.37 -17.80
CA LYS A 33 -10.81 -12.35 -18.57
C LYS A 33 -10.53 -10.96 -17.97
N GLY A 34 -9.81 -10.10 -18.69
CA GLY A 34 -9.63 -8.70 -18.30
C GLY A 34 -10.97 -7.97 -18.42
N ILE A 35 -11.29 -7.14 -17.41
CA ILE A 35 -12.49 -6.29 -17.43
C ILE A 35 -12.02 -4.84 -17.49
N LYS A 36 -12.61 -4.09 -18.44
CA LYS A 36 -12.43 -2.64 -18.52
C LYS A 36 -13.65 -1.97 -17.89
N GLY A 37 -13.43 -0.95 -17.05
CA GLY A 37 -14.50 -0.14 -16.48
C GLY A 37 -15.37 0.47 -17.59
N SER A 38 -16.68 0.49 -17.36
CA SER A 38 -17.66 1.02 -18.31
C SER A 38 -17.67 2.55 -18.37
N GLY A 39 -17.22 3.22 -17.32
CA GLY A 39 -17.34 4.66 -17.12
C GLY A 39 -18.69 5.08 -16.52
N ASN A 40 -19.61 4.15 -16.31
CA ASN A 40 -20.92 4.41 -15.68
C ASN A 40 -20.82 4.09 -14.19
N ILE A 41 -20.67 5.12 -13.34
CA ILE A 41 -20.49 4.94 -11.89
C ILE A 41 -21.83 4.72 -11.22
N VAL A 42 -21.92 3.64 -10.44
CA VAL A 42 -23.05 3.32 -9.57
C VAL A 42 -22.63 3.30 -8.10
N THR A 43 -23.59 3.48 -7.21
CA THR A 43 -23.36 3.55 -5.77
C THR A 43 -24.04 2.40 -5.05
N ARG A 44 -23.31 1.75 -4.14
CA ARG A 44 -23.83 0.77 -3.18
C ARG A 44 -23.48 1.20 -1.76
N THR A 45 -24.41 1.07 -0.83
CA THR A 45 -24.20 1.40 0.58
C THR A 45 -24.41 0.16 1.42
N ILE A 46 -23.52 -0.05 2.39
CA ILE A 46 -23.61 -1.14 3.38
C ILE A 46 -23.46 -0.56 4.79
N ASP A 47 -24.00 -1.23 5.79
CA ASP A 47 -23.76 -0.84 7.18
C ASP A 47 -22.29 -1.05 7.53
N ALA A 48 -21.70 -0.09 8.26
CA ALA A 48 -20.31 -0.18 8.65
C ALA A 48 -20.15 -1.27 9.74
N PRO A 49 -19.40 -2.34 9.45
CA PRO A 49 -19.11 -3.37 10.44
C PRO A 49 -18.15 -2.84 11.51
N ASP A 50 -17.90 -3.65 12.53
CA ASP A 50 -16.88 -3.36 13.53
C ASP A 50 -15.48 -3.62 12.98
N PHE A 51 -14.61 -2.61 13.01
CA PHE A 51 -13.21 -2.73 12.58
C PHE A 51 -12.30 -1.72 13.28
N ASP A 52 -11.02 -2.05 13.37
CA ASP A 52 -9.94 -1.20 13.88
C ASP A 52 -8.74 -1.12 12.92
N ARG A 53 -8.83 -1.78 11.77
CA ARG A 53 -7.82 -1.76 10.69
C ARG A 53 -8.51 -1.60 9.35
N VAL A 54 -7.87 -0.88 8.44
CA VAL A 54 -8.33 -0.67 7.07
C VAL A 54 -7.27 -1.20 6.12
N ASP A 55 -7.67 -2.11 5.25
CA ASP A 55 -6.84 -2.79 4.26
C ASP A 55 -7.39 -2.52 2.85
N ALA A 56 -6.59 -1.92 1.98
CA ALA A 56 -6.96 -1.63 0.61
C ALA A 56 -6.01 -2.34 -0.37
N ALA A 57 -6.56 -3.00 -1.38
CA ALA A 57 -5.77 -3.69 -2.38
C ALA A 57 -6.34 -3.54 -3.80
N ARG A 58 -5.53 -3.86 -4.83
CA ARG A 58 -5.95 -3.97 -6.23
C ARG A 58 -6.57 -2.68 -6.78
N ALA A 59 -5.83 -1.58 -6.62
CA ALA A 59 -6.17 -0.25 -7.12
C ALA A 59 -7.46 0.37 -6.54
N VAL A 60 -8.04 -0.20 -5.49
CA VAL A 60 -9.18 0.41 -4.79
C VAL A 60 -8.74 1.67 -4.05
N LYS A 61 -9.54 2.72 -4.12
CA LYS A 61 -9.38 3.95 -3.35
C LYS A 61 -10.24 3.87 -2.10
N VAL A 62 -9.65 4.04 -0.92
CA VAL A 62 -10.39 4.15 0.34
C VAL A 62 -10.26 5.58 0.87
N VAL A 63 -11.38 6.20 1.19
CA VAL A 63 -11.45 7.53 1.80
C VAL A 63 -12.04 7.39 3.20
N ILE A 64 -11.25 7.73 4.23
CA ILE A 64 -11.72 7.73 5.62
C ILE A 64 -12.21 9.14 5.93
N THR A 65 -13.50 9.27 6.17
CA THR A 65 -14.17 10.57 6.42
C THR A 65 -14.62 10.73 7.86
N GLY A 66 -14.67 11.97 8.36
CA GLY A 66 -15.19 12.29 9.69
C GLY A 66 -16.72 12.23 9.81
N LYS A 67 -17.43 11.97 8.71
CA LYS A 67 -18.89 11.88 8.74
C LYS A 67 -19.32 10.56 9.39
N ALA A 68 -19.88 10.63 10.59
CA ALA A 68 -20.38 9.46 11.35
C ALA A 68 -21.72 8.95 10.77
N THR A 69 -21.74 8.46 9.55
CA THR A 69 -22.97 7.95 8.91
C THR A 69 -23.36 6.55 9.36
N GLY A 70 -22.46 5.83 10.03
CA GLY A 70 -22.61 4.40 10.34
C GLY A 70 -22.66 3.50 9.10
N LYS A 71 -22.36 4.05 7.92
CA LYS A 71 -22.46 3.35 6.64
C LYS A 71 -21.17 3.53 5.84
N ILE A 72 -20.82 2.50 5.07
CA ILE A 72 -19.77 2.54 4.05
C ILE A 72 -20.46 2.75 2.70
N THR A 73 -19.97 3.71 1.93
CA THR A 73 -20.42 3.97 0.56
C THR A 73 -19.39 3.44 -0.43
N ILE A 74 -19.82 2.68 -1.42
CA ILE A 74 -19.01 2.10 -2.47
C ILE A 74 -19.49 2.68 -3.79
N GLU A 75 -18.58 3.35 -4.51
CA GLU A 75 -18.81 3.89 -5.85
C GLU A 75 -17.89 3.15 -6.81
N ALA A 76 -18.43 2.58 -7.85
CA ALA A 76 -17.67 1.83 -8.85
C ALA A 76 -18.38 1.84 -10.20
N ASP A 77 -17.64 1.54 -11.26
CA ASP A 77 -18.23 1.21 -12.55
C ASP A 77 -19.27 0.08 -12.38
N ASP A 78 -20.42 0.18 -13.04
CA ASP A 78 -21.54 -0.76 -12.89
C ASP A 78 -21.13 -2.21 -13.20
N ASN A 79 -20.29 -2.42 -14.20
CA ASN A 79 -19.76 -3.73 -14.57
C ASN A 79 -18.59 -4.23 -13.69
N ILE A 80 -18.11 -3.41 -12.75
CA ILE A 80 -17.07 -3.77 -11.77
C ILE A 80 -17.69 -3.97 -10.38
N MET A 81 -18.82 -3.32 -10.07
CA MET A 81 -19.46 -3.31 -8.75
C MET A 81 -19.70 -4.73 -8.18
N GLU A 82 -20.03 -5.70 -9.02
CA GLU A 82 -20.24 -7.08 -8.58
C GLU A 82 -18.98 -7.77 -8.03
N TYR A 83 -17.78 -7.31 -8.47
CA TYR A 83 -16.49 -7.82 -8.04
C TYR A 83 -15.88 -7.01 -6.89
N VAL A 84 -16.50 -5.91 -6.46
CA VAL A 84 -16.00 -5.12 -5.33
C VAL A 84 -16.35 -5.82 -4.03
N VAL A 85 -15.31 -6.20 -3.29
CA VAL A 85 -15.41 -6.86 -1.98
C VAL A 85 -15.08 -5.84 -0.90
N VAL A 86 -16.04 -5.58 -0.01
CA VAL A 86 -15.86 -4.80 1.22
C VAL A 86 -16.40 -5.62 2.37
N GLU A 87 -15.50 -6.14 3.21
CA GLU A 87 -15.87 -7.01 4.32
C GLU A 87 -14.98 -6.76 5.54
N ALA A 88 -15.51 -6.99 6.73
CA ALA A 88 -14.72 -6.97 7.96
C ALA A 88 -14.61 -8.37 8.55
N LYS A 89 -13.37 -8.78 8.83
CA LYS A 89 -13.06 -10.06 9.46
C LYS A 89 -11.93 -9.87 10.49
N GLY A 90 -12.17 -10.28 11.72
CA GLY A 90 -11.17 -10.16 12.79
C GLY A 90 -10.71 -8.72 13.05
N GLY A 91 -11.62 -7.74 12.96
CA GLY A 91 -11.33 -6.32 13.15
C GLY A 91 -10.66 -5.64 11.95
N ARG A 92 -10.41 -6.35 10.83
CA ARG A 92 -9.83 -5.81 9.59
C ARG A 92 -10.93 -5.59 8.56
N LEU A 93 -11.12 -4.35 8.14
CA LEU A 93 -11.95 -3.98 7.00
C LEU A 93 -11.11 -4.09 5.73
N THR A 94 -11.44 -5.02 4.86
CA THR A 94 -10.78 -5.22 3.57
C THR A 94 -11.62 -4.63 2.45
N ALA A 95 -11.02 -3.76 1.64
CA ALA A 95 -11.60 -3.19 0.43
C ALA A 95 -10.75 -3.60 -0.77
N THR A 96 -11.28 -4.43 -1.65
CA THR A 96 -10.53 -5.00 -2.79
C THR A 96 -11.44 -5.36 -3.95
N ILE A 97 -10.85 -5.75 -5.07
CA ILE A 97 -11.55 -6.40 -6.18
C ILE A 97 -11.31 -7.90 -6.09
N ASP A 98 -12.33 -8.71 -6.31
CA ASP A 98 -12.26 -10.17 -6.23
C ASP A 98 -11.16 -10.76 -7.14
N LYS A 99 -10.51 -11.81 -6.67
CA LYS A 99 -9.38 -12.45 -7.35
C LYS A 99 -9.79 -13.23 -8.60
N SER A 100 -11.08 -13.51 -8.78
CA SER A 100 -11.60 -14.13 -10.01
C SER A 100 -11.40 -13.24 -11.24
N VAL A 101 -11.26 -11.93 -11.03
CA VAL A 101 -10.91 -10.96 -12.08
C VAL A 101 -9.40 -10.67 -12.01
N ASN A 102 -8.65 -11.14 -12.98
CA ASN A 102 -7.18 -11.03 -12.95
C ASN A 102 -6.64 -9.70 -13.47
N ASN A 103 -7.34 -9.06 -14.40
CA ASN A 103 -6.91 -7.80 -15.01
C ASN A 103 -8.08 -6.83 -15.09
N VAL A 104 -8.02 -5.77 -14.30
CA VAL A 104 -9.00 -4.67 -14.31
C VAL A 104 -8.29 -3.42 -14.81
N SER A 105 -8.83 -2.80 -15.85
CA SER A 105 -8.27 -1.60 -16.46
C SER A 105 -9.32 -0.48 -16.54
N ASN A 106 -8.87 0.77 -16.38
CA ASN A 106 -9.73 1.97 -16.40
C ASN A 106 -10.97 1.86 -15.50
N ALA A 107 -10.86 1.15 -14.37
CA ALA A 107 -11.92 1.07 -13.37
C ALA A 107 -11.70 2.14 -12.30
N ASP A 108 -12.77 2.79 -11.89
CA ASP A 108 -12.79 3.67 -10.74
C ASP A 108 -13.57 3.00 -9.61
N VAL A 109 -12.89 2.65 -8.52
CA VAL A 109 -13.50 2.05 -7.33
C VAL A 109 -13.12 2.87 -6.12
N THR A 110 -14.10 3.54 -5.53
CA THR A 110 -13.93 4.36 -4.33
C THR A 110 -14.80 3.81 -3.19
N VAL A 111 -14.20 3.59 -2.03
CA VAL A 111 -14.87 3.12 -0.82
C VAL A 111 -14.74 4.20 0.25
N THR A 112 -15.84 4.86 0.58
CA THR A 112 -15.88 5.86 1.65
C THR A 112 -16.26 5.21 2.96
N VAL A 113 -15.36 5.33 3.94
CA VAL A 113 -15.43 4.66 5.24
C VAL A 113 -15.56 5.71 6.34
N PRO A 114 -16.54 5.62 7.26
CA PRO A 114 -16.62 6.53 8.40
C PRO A 114 -15.49 6.24 9.40
N ALA A 115 -14.83 7.29 9.88
CA ALA A 115 -13.93 7.17 11.03
C ALA A 115 -14.75 6.80 12.28
N ASN A 116 -14.39 5.68 12.90
CA ASN A 116 -15.10 5.13 14.05
C ASN A 116 -14.39 5.38 15.39
N GLY A 117 -13.29 6.18 15.39
CA GLY A 117 -12.47 6.48 16.56
C GLY A 117 -11.63 5.30 17.09
N ARG A 118 -11.59 4.16 16.37
CA ARG A 118 -10.85 2.94 16.78
C ARG A 118 -9.80 2.52 15.76
N ILE A 119 -9.73 3.18 14.59
CA ILE A 119 -8.76 2.83 13.54
C ILE A 119 -7.36 3.03 14.08
N ARG A 120 -6.55 1.95 14.04
CA ARG A 120 -5.17 1.90 14.52
C ARG A 120 -4.18 1.33 13.50
N ALA A 121 -4.67 0.94 12.32
CA ALA A 121 -3.81 0.45 11.26
C ALA A 121 -4.40 0.79 9.87
N LEU A 122 -3.50 1.18 8.96
CA LEU A 122 -3.75 1.39 7.54
C LEU A 122 -2.78 0.54 6.75
N ASP A 123 -3.30 -0.36 5.93
CA ASP A 123 -2.53 -1.25 5.06
C ASP A 123 -2.95 -1.03 3.60
N ALA A 124 -2.04 -0.70 2.71
CA ALA A 124 -2.33 -0.53 1.29
C ALA A 124 -1.36 -1.33 0.42
N SER A 125 -1.88 -2.04 -0.57
CA SER A 125 -1.08 -2.85 -1.48
C SER A 125 -1.59 -2.81 -2.93
N SER A 126 -0.78 -3.30 -3.87
CA SER A 126 -1.22 -3.51 -5.27
C SER A 126 -1.90 -2.29 -5.89
N ALA A 127 -1.17 -1.16 -5.87
CA ALA A 127 -1.61 0.13 -6.42
C ALA A 127 -2.85 0.76 -5.75
N ALA A 128 -3.32 0.23 -4.61
CA ALA A 128 -4.42 0.83 -3.87
C ALA A 128 -4.03 2.17 -3.24
N ARG A 129 -5.03 2.94 -2.85
CA ARG A 129 -4.84 4.22 -2.16
C ARG A 129 -5.72 4.30 -0.93
N ILE A 130 -5.15 4.76 0.19
CA ILE A 130 -5.90 5.14 1.38
C ILE A 130 -5.66 6.63 1.65
N THR A 131 -6.72 7.38 1.83
CA THR A 131 -6.65 8.79 2.23
C THR A 131 -7.53 8.99 3.47
N SER A 132 -7.00 9.65 4.50
CA SER A 132 -7.80 10.05 5.65
C SER A 132 -8.03 11.57 5.64
N GLU A 133 -9.28 11.97 5.66
CA GLU A 133 -9.69 13.38 5.77
C GLU A 133 -9.65 13.91 7.20
N VAL A 134 -9.41 13.01 8.18
CA VAL A 134 -9.39 13.33 9.60
C VAL A 134 -8.15 12.79 10.28
N THR A 135 -7.76 13.38 11.40
CA THR A 135 -6.69 12.84 12.24
C THR A 135 -7.16 11.55 12.92
N LEU A 136 -6.45 10.45 12.67
CA LEU A 136 -6.70 9.16 13.31
C LEU A 136 -5.91 9.09 14.62
N THR A 137 -6.57 8.67 15.71
CA THR A 137 -5.97 8.63 17.04
C THR A 137 -6.01 7.23 17.62
N ALA A 138 -4.85 6.73 18.10
CA ALA A 138 -4.73 5.45 18.80
C ALA A 138 -3.45 5.42 19.65
N ASP A 139 -3.39 4.58 20.68
CA ASP A 139 -2.15 4.41 21.48
C ASP A 139 -1.00 3.88 20.61
N LYS A 140 -1.28 2.85 19.80
CA LYS A 140 -0.34 2.29 18.83
C LYS A 140 -0.94 2.37 17.44
N PHE A 141 -0.23 2.98 16.52
CA PHE A 141 -0.69 3.12 15.15
C PHE A 141 0.31 2.50 14.16
N SER A 142 -0.18 1.85 13.11
CA SER A 142 0.66 1.35 12.02
C SER A 142 0.18 1.84 10.66
N ILE A 143 1.14 2.20 9.80
CA ILE A 143 0.92 2.56 8.40
C ILE A 143 1.85 1.68 7.56
N ASP A 144 1.28 0.86 6.69
CA ASP A 144 2.04 -0.03 5.80
C ASP A 144 1.62 0.16 4.34
N ALA A 145 2.57 0.38 3.46
CA ALA A 145 2.32 0.50 2.03
C ALA A 145 3.28 -0.35 1.22
N SER A 146 2.77 -1.10 0.26
CA SER A 146 3.59 -1.95 -0.62
C SER A 146 3.09 -1.95 -2.07
N SER A 147 3.90 -2.47 -3.00
CA SER A 147 3.47 -2.75 -4.38
C SER A 147 2.78 -1.56 -5.06
N ALA A 148 3.49 -0.43 -5.11
CA ALA A 148 3.04 0.82 -5.73
C ALA A 148 1.79 1.46 -5.09
N ALA A 149 1.40 1.05 -3.89
CA ALA A 149 0.28 1.66 -3.16
C ALA A 149 0.64 3.04 -2.60
N ARG A 150 -0.38 3.78 -2.20
CA ARG A 150 -0.23 5.10 -1.58
C ARG A 150 -1.11 5.26 -0.35
N ILE A 151 -0.54 5.85 0.71
CA ILE A 151 -1.28 6.24 1.91
C ILE A 151 -1.02 7.72 2.19
N ASP A 152 -2.10 8.46 2.45
CA ASP A 152 -2.09 9.86 2.88
C ASP A 152 -2.94 9.97 4.16
N ALA A 153 -2.32 10.29 5.31
CA ALA A 153 -3.02 10.29 6.59
C ALA A 153 -2.41 11.23 7.62
N ALA A 154 -3.26 11.76 8.49
CA ALA A 154 -2.84 12.41 9.72
C ALA A 154 -3.08 11.49 10.92
N VAL A 155 -2.07 11.34 11.79
CA VAL A 155 -2.07 10.40 12.91
C VAL A 155 -1.58 11.04 14.20
N LYS A 156 -2.28 10.76 15.31
CA LYS A 156 -1.84 11.08 16.64
C LYS A 156 -1.79 9.82 17.50
N SER A 157 -0.62 9.51 18.09
CA SER A 157 -0.45 8.25 18.82
C SER A 157 0.62 8.36 19.92
N THR A 158 0.67 7.38 20.82
CA THR A 158 1.81 7.21 21.74
C THR A 158 3.00 6.58 20.99
N SER A 159 2.72 5.63 20.08
CA SER A 159 3.73 5.04 19.21
C SER A 159 3.21 4.82 17.80
N CYS A 160 4.04 5.11 16.80
CA CYS A 160 3.70 4.94 15.40
C CYS A 160 4.76 4.11 14.67
N THR A 161 4.32 3.16 13.85
CA THR A 161 5.18 2.41 12.93
C THR A 161 4.78 2.77 11.50
N VAL A 162 5.75 3.12 10.67
CA VAL A 162 5.56 3.46 9.25
C VAL A 162 6.45 2.57 8.41
N ALA A 163 5.87 1.77 7.54
CA ALA A 163 6.61 0.86 6.67
C ALA A 163 6.24 1.06 5.19
N ALA A 164 7.24 1.15 4.32
CA ALA A 164 7.03 1.30 2.89
C ALA A 164 7.99 0.40 2.09
N SER A 165 7.46 -0.28 1.08
CA SER A 165 8.27 -1.15 0.21
C SER A 165 7.76 -1.16 -1.24
N SER A 166 8.58 -1.70 -2.16
CA SER A 166 8.14 -2.00 -3.53
C SER A 166 7.48 -0.82 -4.25
N ALA A 167 8.22 0.30 -4.33
CA ALA A 167 7.82 1.52 -5.02
C ALA A 167 6.54 2.20 -4.48
N SER A 168 6.15 1.90 -3.23
CA SER A 168 5.01 2.56 -2.58
C SER A 168 5.33 3.96 -2.09
N ASN A 169 4.28 4.72 -1.79
CA ASN A 169 4.36 6.08 -1.26
C ASN A 169 3.56 6.22 0.03
N ILE A 170 4.16 6.84 1.05
CA ILE A 170 3.45 7.27 2.27
C ILE A 170 3.70 8.77 2.46
N ASP A 171 2.62 9.54 2.58
CA ASP A 171 2.63 10.93 2.99
C ASP A 171 1.86 11.03 4.32
N ALA A 172 2.56 11.27 5.45
CA ALA A 172 1.92 11.24 6.75
C ALA A 172 2.28 12.44 7.62
N ALA A 173 1.24 13.04 8.24
CA ALA A 173 1.40 14.00 9.32
C ALA A 173 1.25 13.27 10.66
N ILE A 174 2.33 13.18 11.47
CA ILE A 174 2.37 12.33 12.67
C ILE A 174 2.74 13.17 13.89
N GLU A 175 1.93 13.05 14.93
CA GLU A 175 2.28 13.49 16.29
C GLU A 175 2.37 12.27 17.19
N THR A 176 3.57 11.95 17.71
CA THR A 176 3.78 10.71 18.47
C THR A 176 4.92 10.82 19.48
N GLY A 177 4.89 10.02 20.55
CA GLY A 177 6.03 9.89 21.46
C GLY A 177 7.17 9.08 20.84
N SER A 178 6.88 8.03 20.08
CA SER A 178 7.91 7.23 19.41
C SER A 178 7.49 6.85 17.99
N CYS A 179 8.42 6.98 17.06
CA CYS A 179 8.23 6.62 15.66
C CYS A 179 9.25 5.56 15.23
N THR A 180 8.79 4.52 14.53
CA THR A 180 9.69 3.59 13.84
C THR A 180 9.39 3.65 12.35
N VAL A 181 10.41 3.93 11.54
CA VAL A 181 10.29 4.07 10.09
C VAL A 181 11.12 3.01 9.39
N GLY A 182 10.49 2.21 8.56
CA GLY A 182 11.14 1.23 7.69
C GLY A 182 10.87 1.54 6.23
N ALA A 183 11.90 1.61 5.37
CA ALA A 183 11.69 1.83 3.94
C ALA A 183 12.66 1.02 3.09
N SER A 184 12.16 0.39 2.03
CA SER A 184 12.98 -0.42 1.12
C SER A 184 12.47 -0.40 -0.33
N SER A 185 13.27 -0.96 -1.26
CA SER A 185 12.82 -1.25 -2.62
C SER A 185 12.21 -0.06 -3.35
N ALA A 186 12.97 1.04 -3.41
CA ALA A 186 12.62 2.29 -4.11
C ALA A 186 11.31 2.96 -3.61
N SER A 187 10.88 2.66 -2.38
CA SER A 187 9.73 3.33 -1.77
C SER A 187 10.05 4.76 -1.35
N LYS A 188 9.01 5.55 -1.13
CA LYS A 188 9.12 6.93 -0.68
C LYS A 188 8.23 7.17 0.53
N ILE A 189 8.80 7.81 1.57
CA ILE A 189 8.07 8.27 2.74
C ILE A 189 8.29 9.77 2.89
N THR A 190 7.22 10.53 3.10
CA THR A 190 7.26 11.93 3.51
C THR A 190 6.58 12.04 4.87
N LEU A 191 7.29 12.58 5.86
CA LEU A 191 6.76 12.80 7.21
C LEU A 191 6.74 14.28 7.56
N LYS A 192 5.68 14.69 8.27
CA LYS A 192 5.49 16.00 8.89
C LYS A 192 5.04 15.82 10.33
N GLY A 193 5.22 16.84 11.17
CA GLY A 193 4.81 16.86 12.57
C GLY A 193 5.94 16.62 13.53
N SER A 194 5.77 15.74 14.54
CA SER A 194 6.80 15.58 15.58
C SER A 194 6.80 14.21 16.26
N ALA A 195 7.98 13.85 16.81
CA ALA A 195 8.16 12.72 17.71
C ALA A 195 9.22 13.03 18.77
N ASP A 196 9.11 12.42 19.96
CA ASP A 196 10.19 12.50 20.95
C ASP A 196 11.38 11.63 20.50
N LYS A 197 11.09 10.44 19.97
CA LYS A 197 12.10 9.51 19.48
C LYS A 197 11.74 8.94 18.11
N CYS A 198 12.74 8.80 17.24
CA CYS A 198 12.54 8.15 15.95
C CYS A 198 13.68 7.17 15.64
N SER A 199 13.32 5.96 15.23
CA SER A 199 14.25 4.96 14.70
C SER A 199 13.94 4.74 13.21
N ILE A 200 14.94 4.95 12.36
CA ILE A 200 14.81 4.90 10.90
C ILE A 200 15.75 3.84 10.36
N ASN A 201 15.20 2.87 9.62
CA ASN A 201 15.95 1.82 8.94
C ASN A 201 15.59 1.83 7.45
N MET A 202 16.56 2.04 6.58
CA MET A 202 16.31 2.20 5.15
C MET A 202 17.30 1.43 4.30
N SER A 203 16.82 0.87 3.19
CA SER A 203 17.67 0.15 2.24
C SER A 203 17.17 0.26 0.79
N SER A 204 17.97 -0.26 -0.15
CA SER A 204 17.52 -0.54 -1.53
C SER A 204 16.90 0.67 -2.24
N ALA A 205 17.63 1.78 -2.26
CA ALA A 205 17.26 3.02 -2.94
C ALA A 205 15.96 3.68 -2.42
N ALA A 206 15.51 3.35 -1.20
CA ALA A 206 14.37 4.02 -0.58
C ALA A 206 14.67 5.49 -0.23
N LYS A 207 13.64 6.30 -0.13
CA LYS A 207 13.77 7.74 0.15
C LYS A 207 12.84 8.18 1.29
N LEU A 208 13.41 8.85 2.29
CA LEU A 208 12.68 9.52 3.37
C LEU A 208 12.89 11.04 3.27
N SER A 209 11.80 11.78 3.28
CA SER A 209 11.77 13.24 3.42
C SER A 209 11.06 13.60 4.71
N ALA A 210 11.81 13.93 5.75
CA ALA A 210 11.32 14.25 7.08
C ALA A 210 11.86 15.61 7.59
N ALA A 211 12.08 16.56 6.67
CA ALA A 211 12.53 17.92 7.02
C ALA A 211 11.47 18.68 7.85
N GLU A 212 10.18 18.39 7.62
CA GLU A 212 9.05 18.96 8.36
C GLU A 212 8.59 18.08 9.54
N PHE A 213 9.36 17.04 9.89
CA PHE A 213 9.11 16.14 11.01
C PHE A 213 10.18 16.35 12.09
N THR A 214 9.86 17.09 13.14
CA THR A 214 10.79 17.44 14.21
C THR A 214 10.93 16.28 15.19
N VAL A 215 12.15 15.81 15.41
CA VAL A 215 12.45 14.69 16.33
C VAL A 215 13.44 15.15 17.38
N ALA A 216 13.20 14.84 18.67
CA ALA A 216 14.16 15.15 19.72
C ALA A 216 15.38 14.20 19.65
N ASP A 217 15.17 12.89 19.67
CA ASP A 217 16.24 11.88 19.58
C ASP A 217 16.03 10.99 18.34
N CYS A 218 17.01 10.93 17.43
CA CYS A 218 16.89 10.19 16.18
C CYS A 218 18.04 9.19 15.99
N SER A 219 17.72 7.94 15.61
CA SER A 219 18.68 6.94 15.13
C SER A 219 18.35 6.62 13.67
N VAL A 220 19.33 6.71 12.79
CA VAL A 220 19.20 6.50 11.35
C VAL A 220 20.22 5.47 10.90
N ASP A 221 19.74 4.37 10.32
CA ASP A 221 20.53 3.35 9.66
C ASP A 221 20.13 3.30 8.18
N THR A 222 21.10 3.52 7.28
CA THR A 222 20.85 3.54 5.84
C THR A 222 21.87 2.69 5.10
N SER A 223 21.39 1.86 4.18
CA SER A 223 22.21 1.02 3.33
C SER A 223 21.76 1.05 1.87
N SER A 224 22.60 0.49 0.99
CA SER A 224 22.19 0.21 -0.42
C SER A 224 21.58 1.40 -1.15
N ALA A 225 22.26 2.56 -1.11
CA ALA A 225 21.87 3.79 -1.77
C ALA A 225 20.52 4.40 -1.29
N ALA A 226 20.05 4.05 -0.10
CA ALA A 226 18.91 4.74 0.52
C ALA A 226 19.29 6.16 0.93
N LYS A 227 18.29 7.05 0.99
CA LYS A 227 18.50 8.45 1.35
C LYS A 227 17.46 8.93 2.36
N ALA A 228 17.92 9.42 3.51
CA ALA A 228 17.09 10.03 4.53
C ALA A 228 17.43 11.53 4.70
N THR A 229 16.40 12.37 4.76
CA THR A 229 16.50 13.75 5.24
C THR A 229 15.71 13.83 6.53
N VAL A 230 16.36 14.22 7.64
CA VAL A 230 15.77 14.28 8.98
C VAL A 230 15.97 15.65 9.62
N ASN A 231 15.06 16.03 10.52
CA ASN A 231 15.15 17.23 11.33
C ASN A 231 15.24 16.80 12.81
N CYS A 232 16.47 16.65 13.32
CA CYS A 232 16.74 16.23 14.69
C CYS A 232 17.21 17.45 15.52
N THR A 233 16.57 17.68 16.66
CA THR A 233 16.86 18.83 17.53
C THR A 233 17.74 18.48 18.74
N GLY A 234 17.90 17.19 19.07
CA GLY A 234 18.72 16.71 20.16
C GLY A 234 19.77 15.68 19.70
N LYS A 235 19.66 14.43 20.11
CA LYS A 235 20.67 13.40 19.80
C LYS A 235 20.42 12.77 18.44
N LEU A 236 21.40 12.85 17.54
CA LEU A 236 21.41 12.14 16.26
C LEU A 236 22.50 11.07 16.26
N ARG A 237 22.11 9.82 15.99
CA ARG A 237 23.01 8.72 15.64
C ARG A 237 22.73 8.30 14.20
N ALA A 238 23.74 8.28 13.34
CA ALA A 238 23.63 7.86 11.94
C ALA A 238 24.71 6.84 11.60
N GLU A 239 24.32 5.76 10.92
CA GLU A 239 25.19 4.67 10.43
C GLU A 239 24.87 4.36 8.97
#